data_b80a18804c7720b35060158293185896
#
_entry.id   b80a18804c7720b35060158293185896
#
_cell.length_a   1.000
_cell.length_b   1.000
_cell.length_c   1.000
_cell.angle_alpha   90.00
_cell.angle_beta   90.00
_cell.angle_gamma   90.00
#
_symmetry.space_group_name_H-M   'P 1'
#
loop_
_entity.id
_entity.type
_entity.pdbx_description
1 polymer ?
#
loop_
_entity_poly.entity_id
_entity_poly.type
_entity_poly.pdbx_seq_one_letter_code
_entity_poly.pdbx_strand_id
1 'polypeptide(L)'
;MLGGQSGASKTTIHRIKHKEFQGNIVIIDGDSFRSQHPHYLELQQEYGKDSVEYTKEFAGKMVESLVTELSHLGYNLLIEGTLRTIDVPKKTAQLLKNKGYKVQLAIIATKPELSYLSTLIRYEELYAINPNQARATPKEHHDFIVNHLVDNTRQLEELAIVERIQIYQRD
;
A
#
# COMPACT_ATOMS: atom_id res chain seq x y z
N MET A 1 -9.87 2.23 -1.23
CA MET A 1 -8.39 2.38 -1.27
C MET A 1 -7.88 2.61 0.15
N LEU A 2 -6.66 2.24 0.45
CA LEU A 2 -6.04 2.39 1.77
C LEU A 2 -4.70 3.11 1.62
N GLY A 3 -4.48 4.16 2.40
CA GLY A 3 -3.27 4.96 2.41
C GLY A 3 -2.62 5.07 3.79
N GLY A 4 -1.32 5.32 3.78
CA GLY A 4 -0.51 5.52 4.98
C GLY A 4 0.95 5.11 4.74
N GLN A 5 1.85 5.73 5.50
CA GLN A 5 3.29 5.45 5.39
C GLN A 5 3.62 4.00 5.77
N SER A 6 4.81 3.55 5.40
CA SER A 6 5.35 2.26 5.85
C SER A 6 5.39 2.21 7.38
N GLY A 7 5.10 1.06 7.97
CA GLY A 7 5.05 0.91 9.43
C GLY A 7 3.80 1.48 10.12
N ALA A 8 2.86 2.07 9.39
CA ALA A 8 1.64 2.64 9.97
C ALA A 8 0.60 1.60 10.44
N SER A 9 0.85 0.31 10.29
CA SER A 9 -0.08 -0.79 10.65
C SER A 9 -1.32 -0.91 9.74
N LYS A 10 -1.15 -0.71 8.44
CA LYS A 10 -2.23 -0.86 7.44
C LYS A 10 -2.94 -2.22 7.51
N THR A 11 -2.26 -3.28 7.89
CA THR A 11 -2.83 -4.63 8.11
C THR A 11 -3.98 -4.65 9.12
N THR A 12 -4.03 -3.72 10.05
CA THR A 12 -5.17 -3.58 10.97
C THR A 12 -6.43 -3.20 10.21
N ILE A 13 -6.30 -2.31 9.21
CA ILE A 13 -7.42 -1.91 8.37
C ILE A 13 -7.88 -3.07 7.47
N HIS A 14 -6.97 -3.94 7.01
CA HIS A 14 -7.34 -5.15 6.28
C HIS A 14 -8.34 -5.99 7.08
N ARG A 15 -8.05 -6.23 8.37
CA ARG A 15 -8.94 -7.00 9.26
C ARG A 15 -10.28 -6.30 9.50
N ILE A 16 -10.27 -4.99 9.69
CA ILE A 16 -11.50 -4.20 9.88
C ILE A 16 -12.37 -4.30 8.62
N LYS A 17 -11.80 -4.07 7.44
CA LYS A 17 -12.54 -4.10 6.18
C LYS A 17 -13.00 -5.52 5.82
N HIS A 18 -12.17 -6.53 6.07
CA HIS A 18 -12.59 -7.92 5.89
C HIS A 18 -13.82 -8.27 6.75
N LYS A 19 -13.86 -7.77 8.00
CA LYS A 19 -15.03 -7.96 8.88
C LYS A 19 -16.25 -7.15 8.38
N GLU A 20 -16.09 -5.88 8.00
CA GLU A 20 -17.16 -5.03 7.46
C GLU A 20 -17.83 -5.67 6.24
N PHE A 21 -17.05 -6.26 5.35
CA PHE A 21 -17.51 -6.91 4.13
C PHE A 21 -17.84 -8.41 4.32
N GLN A 22 -17.81 -8.90 5.56
CA GLN A 22 -18.11 -10.33 5.88
C GLN A 22 -17.26 -11.30 5.04
N GLY A 23 -16.00 -10.96 4.80
CA GLY A 23 -15.08 -11.74 3.97
C GLY A 23 -15.21 -11.49 2.46
N ASN A 24 -16.22 -10.74 2.00
CA ASN A 24 -16.46 -10.48 0.58
C ASN A 24 -15.65 -9.26 0.11
N ILE A 25 -14.34 -9.30 0.25
CA ILE A 25 -13.41 -8.27 -0.21
C ILE A 25 -12.05 -8.89 -0.55
N VAL A 26 -11.47 -8.49 -1.66
CA VAL A 26 -10.12 -8.89 -2.05
C VAL A 26 -9.14 -7.81 -1.64
N ILE A 27 -8.10 -8.19 -0.90
CA ILE A 27 -7.03 -7.29 -0.48
C ILE A 27 -5.90 -7.36 -1.52
N ILE A 28 -5.55 -6.22 -2.08
CA ILE A 28 -4.47 -6.08 -3.05
C ILE A 28 -3.36 -5.25 -2.39
N ASP A 29 -2.30 -5.93 -1.98
CA ASP A 29 -1.09 -5.36 -1.39
C ASP A 29 0.08 -5.58 -2.35
N GLY A 30 0.60 -4.50 -2.94
CA GLY A 30 1.69 -4.57 -3.90
C GLY A 30 2.97 -5.18 -3.36
N ASP A 31 3.25 -5.01 -2.07
CA ASP A 31 4.46 -5.57 -1.46
C ASP A 31 4.46 -7.10 -1.44
N SER A 32 3.28 -7.74 -1.37
CA SER A 32 3.15 -9.19 -1.42
C SER A 32 3.53 -9.80 -2.77
N PHE A 33 3.50 -9.02 -3.85
CA PHE A 33 3.84 -9.48 -5.20
C PHE A 33 5.33 -9.42 -5.52
N ARG A 34 6.14 -8.73 -4.72
CA ARG A 34 7.58 -8.58 -4.96
C ARG A 34 8.31 -9.91 -5.03
N SER A 35 7.96 -10.85 -4.14
CA SER A 35 8.54 -12.20 -4.10
C SER A 35 8.13 -13.09 -5.29
N GLN A 36 7.17 -12.66 -6.10
CA GLN A 36 6.75 -13.35 -7.32
C GLN A 36 7.53 -12.87 -8.56
N HIS A 37 8.44 -11.89 -8.39
CA HIS A 37 9.30 -11.47 -9.50
C HIS A 37 10.16 -12.67 -10.01
N PRO A 38 10.23 -12.91 -11.32
CA PRO A 38 10.95 -14.08 -11.89
C PRO A 38 12.39 -14.23 -11.38
N HIS A 39 13.08 -13.10 -11.15
CA HIS A 39 14.48 -13.05 -10.66
C HIS A 39 14.56 -12.59 -9.20
N TYR A 40 13.53 -12.85 -8.39
CA TYR A 40 13.48 -12.33 -7.01
C TYR A 40 14.68 -12.74 -6.16
N LEU A 41 15.03 -14.03 -6.19
CA LEU A 41 16.15 -14.55 -5.38
C LEU A 41 17.51 -14.00 -5.82
N GLU A 42 17.71 -13.87 -7.13
CA GLU A 42 18.93 -13.28 -7.70
C GLU A 42 19.08 -11.81 -7.27
N LEU A 43 17.99 -11.04 -7.38
CA LEU A 43 17.95 -9.63 -6.96
C LEU A 43 18.17 -9.48 -5.44
N GLN A 44 17.64 -10.41 -4.63
CA GLN A 44 17.87 -10.41 -3.19
C GLN A 44 19.34 -10.72 -2.86
N GLN A 45 19.97 -11.66 -3.56
CA GLN A 45 21.37 -12.00 -3.37
C GLN A 45 22.31 -10.87 -3.79
N GLU A 46 21.99 -10.20 -4.90
CA GLU A 46 22.84 -9.15 -5.47
C GLU A 46 22.67 -7.80 -4.75
N TYR A 47 21.45 -7.41 -4.43
CA TYR A 47 21.14 -6.07 -3.89
C TYR A 47 20.65 -6.07 -2.45
N GLY A 48 20.39 -7.23 -1.85
CA GLY A 48 19.97 -7.35 -0.45
C GLY A 48 18.76 -6.48 -0.13
N LYS A 49 18.90 -5.62 0.89
CA LYS A 49 17.84 -4.70 1.32
C LYS A 49 17.36 -3.74 0.24
N ASP A 50 18.19 -3.43 -0.75
CA ASP A 50 17.89 -2.48 -1.83
C ASP A 50 17.17 -3.14 -3.03
N SER A 51 16.96 -4.45 -3.00
CA SER A 51 16.22 -5.22 -4.01
C SER A 51 14.80 -4.69 -4.25
N VAL A 52 14.24 -3.94 -3.30
CA VAL A 52 12.94 -3.27 -3.42
C VAL A 52 12.87 -2.31 -4.63
N GLU A 53 13.99 -1.70 -5.01
CA GLU A 53 14.04 -0.79 -6.15
C GLU A 53 13.88 -1.52 -7.48
N TYR A 54 14.34 -2.76 -7.55
CA TYR A 54 14.30 -3.60 -8.76
C TYR A 54 12.99 -4.39 -8.93
N THR A 55 12.23 -4.55 -7.85
CA THR A 55 10.96 -5.29 -7.85
C THR A 55 9.72 -4.38 -7.88
N LYS A 56 9.89 -3.06 -7.71
CA LYS A 56 8.76 -2.12 -7.58
C LYS A 56 7.89 -2.02 -8.83
N GLU A 57 8.50 -2.02 -10.01
CA GLU A 57 7.76 -1.93 -11.27
C GLU A 57 6.91 -3.18 -11.52
N PHE A 58 7.49 -4.35 -11.29
CA PHE A 58 6.78 -5.61 -11.38
C PHE A 58 5.58 -5.65 -10.42
N ALA A 59 5.80 -5.32 -9.15
CA ALA A 59 4.72 -5.26 -8.16
C ALA A 59 3.62 -4.26 -8.56
N GLY A 60 3.98 -3.10 -9.08
CA GLY A 60 3.03 -2.11 -9.58
C GLY A 60 2.17 -2.63 -10.74
N LYS A 61 2.78 -3.28 -11.72
CA LYS A 61 2.07 -3.91 -12.86
C LYS A 61 1.12 -5.01 -12.40
N MET A 62 1.53 -5.82 -11.41
CA MET A 62 0.65 -6.84 -10.82
C MET A 62 -0.59 -6.22 -10.16
N VAL A 63 -0.40 -5.15 -9.38
CA VAL A 63 -1.54 -4.42 -8.79
C VAL A 63 -2.46 -3.86 -9.86
N GLU A 64 -1.94 -3.18 -10.88
CA GLU A 64 -2.75 -2.61 -11.97
C GLU A 64 -3.56 -3.69 -12.71
N SER A 65 -2.93 -4.82 -13.03
CA SER A 65 -3.60 -5.95 -13.69
C SER A 65 -4.71 -6.53 -12.83
N LEU A 66 -4.44 -6.79 -11.54
CA LEU A 66 -5.44 -7.33 -10.62
C LEU A 66 -6.61 -6.36 -10.39
N VAL A 67 -6.34 -5.06 -10.23
CA VAL A 67 -7.40 -4.06 -10.12
C VAL A 67 -8.28 -4.05 -11.36
N THR A 68 -7.68 -4.13 -12.53
CA THR A 68 -8.40 -4.14 -13.82
C THR A 68 -9.30 -5.36 -13.96
N GLU A 69 -8.74 -6.56 -13.75
CA GLU A 69 -9.44 -7.83 -13.92
C GLU A 69 -10.52 -8.05 -12.85
N LEU A 70 -10.16 -7.89 -11.57
CA LEU A 70 -11.11 -8.11 -10.47
C LEU A 70 -12.22 -7.07 -10.45
N SER A 71 -11.95 -5.83 -10.87
CA SER A 71 -13.01 -4.81 -11.00
C SER A 71 -13.93 -5.10 -12.19
N HIS A 72 -13.43 -5.72 -13.26
CA HIS A 72 -14.26 -6.18 -14.38
C HIS A 72 -15.23 -7.29 -13.92
N LEU A 73 -14.77 -8.15 -13.04
CA LEU A 73 -15.55 -9.24 -12.46
C LEU A 73 -16.48 -8.82 -11.31
N GLY A 74 -16.45 -7.55 -10.88
CA GLY A 74 -17.35 -7.00 -9.88
C GLY A 74 -16.96 -7.29 -8.41
N TYR A 75 -15.71 -7.68 -8.14
CA TYR A 75 -15.24 -7.93 -6.77
C TYR A 75 -15.11 -6.63 -5.97
N ASN A 76 -15.42 -6.68 -4.66
CA ASN A 76 -15.04 -5.63 -3.73
C ASN A 76 -13.53 -5.65 -3.52
N LEU A 77 -12.87 -4.50 -3.59
CA LEU A 77 -11.42 -4.40 -3.56
C LEU A 77 -10.95 -3.48 -2.42
N LEU A 78 -9.95 -3.92 -1.67
CA LEU A 78 -9.14 -3.06 -0.80
C LEU A 78 -7.74 -2.95 -1.40
N ILE A 79 -7.44 -1.81 -2.01
CA ILE A 79 -6.17 -1.57 -2.70
C ILE A 79 -5.27 -0.78 -1.76
N GLU A 80 -4.18 -1.40 -1.32
CA GLU A 80 -3.20 -0.79 -0.43
C GLU A 80 -2.18 0.06 -1.20
N GLY A 81 -1.90 1.25 -0.67
CA GLY A 81 -0.87 2.14 -1.17
C GLY A 81 -0.29 3.02 -0.06
N THR A 82 0.68 3.84 -0.40
CA THR A 82 1.31 4.77 0.53
C THR A 82 0.77 6.20 0.41
N LEU A 83 0.06 6.52 -0.66
CA LEU A 83 -0.31 7.90 -1.03
C LEU A 83 0.91 8.82 -1.16
N ARG A 84 2.05 8.27 -1.63
CA ARG A 84 3.26 9.05 -1.88
C ARG A 84 3.03 10.18 -2.89
N THR A 85 2.21 9.90 -3.91
CA THR A 85 1.75 10.84 -4.93
C THR A 85 0.26 10.64 -5.16
N ILE A 86 -0.39 11.60 -5.83
CA ILE A 86 -1.81 11.53 -6.14
C ILE A 86 -2.12 10.81 -7.46
N ASP A 87 -1.15 10.67 -8.35
CA ASP A 87 -1.41 10.20 -9.72
C ASP A 87 -1.95 8.78 -9.77
N VAL A 88 -1.32 7.85 -9.04
CA VAL A 88 -1.75 6.45 -9.00
C VAL A 88 -3.12 6.30 -8.36
N PRO A 89 -3.39 6.81 -7.14
CA PRO A 89 -4.72 6.71 -6.53
C PRO A 89 -5.79 7.45 -7.33
N LYS A 90 -5.48 8.58 -7.96
CA LYS A 90 -6.40 9.31 -8.85
C LYS A 90 -6.79 8.46 -10.06
N LYS A 91 -5.81 7.91 -10.78
CA LYS A 91 -6.03 7.04 -11.94
C LYS A 91 -6.86 5.81 -11.55
N THR A 92 -6.52 5.17 -10.44
CA THR A 92 -7.22 3.99 -9.92
C THR A 92 -8.67 4.33 -9.55
N ALA A 93 -8.89 5.42 -8.81
CA ALA A 93 -10.23 5.86 -8.43
C ALA A 93 -11.09 6.18 -9.66
N GLN A 94 -10.53 6.88 -10.66
CA GLN A 94 -11.24 7.21 -11.89
C GLN A 94 -11.63 5.96 -12.68
N LEU A 95 -10.72 5.00 -12.81
CA LEU A 95 -11.00 3.71 -13.46
C LEU A 95 -12.15 2.97 -12.77
N LEU A 96 -12.11 2.91 -11.44
CA LEU A 96 -13.14 2.22 -10.65
C LEU A 96 -14.50 2.95 -10.71
N LYS A 97 -14.52 4.28 -10.62
CA LYS A 97 -15.76 5.08 -10.80
C LYS A 97 -16.38 4.87 -12.17
N ASN A 98 -15.57 4.82 -13.24
CA ASN A 98 -16.05 4.56 -14.60
C ASN A 98 -16.69 3.17 -14.74
N LYS A 99 -16.34 2.24 -13.87
CA LYS A 99 -16.96 0.91 -13.77
C LYS A 99 -18.13 0.83 -12.78
N GLY A 100 -18.57 1.95 -12.22
CA GLY A 100 -19.70 2.04 -11.30
C GLY A 100 -19.37 1.73 -9.82
N TYR A 101 -18.10 1.66 -9.46
CA TYR A 101 -17.68 1.45 -8.07
C TYR A 101 -17.89 2.71 -7.21
N LYS A 102 -18.29 2.49 -5.97
CA LYS A 102 -18.22 3.47 -4.89
C LYS A 102 -16.80 3.45 -4.33
N VAL A 103 -16.03 4.50 -4.60
CA VAL A 103 -14.63 4.59 -4.18
C VAL A 103 -14.54 5.31 -2.85
N GLN A 104 -13.93 4.66 -1.86
CA GLN A 104 -13.66 5.22 -0.55
C GLN A 104 -12.16 5.20 -0.26
N LEU A 105 -11.69 6.15 0.55
CA LEU A 105 -10.31 6.23 0.99
C LEU A 105 -10.24 6.04 2.50
N ALA A 106 -9.47 5.05 2.93
CA ALA A 106 -9.11 4.86 4.33
C ALA A 106 -7.66 5.32 4.52
N ILE A 107 -7.43 6.13 5.54
CA ILE A 107 -6.09 6.61 5.92
C ILE A 107 -5.81 6.12 7.33
N ILE A 108 -4.61 5.62 7.57
CA ILE A 108 -4.15 5.36 8.92
C ILE A 108 -3.14 6.44 9.34
N ALA A 109 -3.54 7.23 10.32
CA ALA A 109 -2.71 8.27 10.93
C ALA A 109 -1.84 7.65 12.03
N THR A 110 -0.53 7.76 11.87
CA THR A 110 0.45 7.23 12.83
C THR A 110 1.56 8.26 12.99
N LYS A 111 2.03 8.44 14.21
CA LYS A 111 3.18 9.32 14.48
C LYS A 111 4.38 8.86 13.63
N PRO A 112 5.10 9.79 12.98
CA PRO A 112 6.22 9.47 12.09
C PRO A 112 7.28 8.58 12.76
N GLU A 113 7.65 8.92 14.00
CA GLU A 113 8.67 8.20 14.76
C GLU A 113 8.23 6.74 15.03
N LEU A 114 6.94 6.56 15.42
CA LEU A 114 6.39 5.25 15.71
C LEU A 114 6.32 4.37 14.45
N SER A 115 5.91 4.94 13.34
CA SER A 115 5.84 4.21 12.08
C SER A 115 7.23 3.85 11.55
N TYR A 116 8.20 4.77 11.65
CA TYR A 116 9.56 4.48 11.23
C TYR A 116 10.21 3.40 12.12
N LEU A 117 10.09 3.52 13.44
CA LEU A 117 10.56 2.48 14.37
C LEU A 117 9.94 1.10 14.05
N SER A 118 8.65 1.07 13.72
CA SER A 118 7.98 -0.17 13.32
C SER A 118 8.56 -0.78 12.03
N THR A 119 9.08 0.04 11.11
CA THR A 119 9.78 -0.49 9.91
C THR A 119 11.12 -1.12 10.26
N LEU A 120 11.86 -0.54 11.21
CA LEU A 120 13.14 -1.06 11.68
C LEU A 120 12.94 -2.38 12.42
N ILE A 121 12.00 -2.44 13.36
CA ILE A 121 11.66 -3.68 14.09
C ILE A 121 11.29 -4.79 13.12
N ARG A 122 10.40 -4.51 12.15
CA ARG A 122 10.00 -5.49 11.14
C ARG A 122 11.19 -5.99 10.31
N TYR A 123 12.12 -5.09 9.96
CA TYR A 123 13.32 -5.49 9.23
C TYR A 123 14.18 -6.46 10.04
N GLU A 124 14.46 -6.13 11.32
CA GLU A 124 15.26 -6.97 12.20
C GLU A 124 14.61 -8.33 12.46
N GLU A 125 13.30 -8.36 12.69
CA GLU A 125 12.54 -9.60 12.87
C GLU A 125 12.61 -10.50 11.62
N LEU A 126 12.42 -9.93 10.44
CA LEU A 126 12.53 -10.68 9.18
C LEU A 126 13.96 -11.13 8.90
N TYR A 127 14.95 -10.27 9.19
CA TYR A 127 16.35 -10.58 9.02
C TYR A 127 16.80 -11.76 9.92
N ALA A 128 16.31 -11.79 11.16
CA ALA A 128 16.59 -12.90 12.08
C ALA A 128 15.99 -14.24 11.61
N ILE A 129 14.86 -14.20 10.88
CA ILE A 129 14.21 -15.41 10.33
C ILE A 129 14.87 -15.81 9.00
N ASN A 130 14.99 -14.87 8.08
CA ASN A 130 15.56 -15.10 6.76
C ASN A 130 16.17 -13.80 6.19
N PRO A 131 17.50 -13.62 6.29
CA PRO A 131 18.18 -12.42 5.79
C PRO A 131 17.89 -12.11 4.32
N ASN A 132 17.68 -13.14 3.49
CA ASN A 132 17.41 -12.98 2.06
C ASN A 132 15.99 -12.49 1.75
N GLN A 133 15.11 -12.39 2.73
CA GLN A 133 13.75 -11.88 2.59
C GLN A 133 13.52 -10.56 3.33
N ALA A 134 14.47 -10.14 4.16
CA ALA A 134 14.38 -8.89 4.90
C ALA A 134 14.54 -7.69 3.95
N ARG A 135 13.58 -6.75 4.03
CA ARG A 135 13.57 -5.53 3.23
C ARG A 135 13.53 -4.31 4.13
N ALA A 136 14.49 -3.43 3.97
CA ALA A 136 14.50 -2.16 4.69
C ALA A 136 13.58 -1.13 4.03
N THR A 137 13.02 -0.24 4.82
CA THR A 137 12.36 0.96 4.34
C THR A 137 13.36 2.12 4.43
N PRO A 138 13.81 2.70 3.30
CA PRO A 138 14.71 3.87 3.35
C PRO A 138 14.05 5.03 4.10
N LYS A 139 14.83 5.69 4.96
CA LYS A 139 14.30 6.78 5.78
C LYS A 139 13.76 7.93 4.94
N GLU A 140 14.47 8.31 3.89
CA GLU A 140 14.07 9.36 2.96
C GLU A 140 12.72 9.05 2.29
N HIS A 141 12.51 7.78 1.93
CA HIS A 141 11.24 7.33 1.36
C HIS A 141 10.09 7.42 2.37
N HIS A 142 10.34 6.99 3.62
CA HIS A 142 9.36 7.10 4.70
C HIS A 142 9.00 8.58 4.96
N ASP A 143 10.00 9.43 5.14
CA ASP A 143 9.82 10.85 5.46
C ASP A 143 9.13 11.60 4.31
N PHE A 144 9.46 11.26 3.07
CA PHE A 144 8.78 11.83 1.91
C PHE A 144 7.27 11.55 1.95
N ILE A 145 6.87 10.31 2.23
CA ILE A 145 5.45 9.94 2.34
C ILE A 145 4.78 10.71 3.48
N VAL A 146 5.40 10.73 4.66
CA VAL A 146 4.88 11.45 5.85
C VAL A 146 4.62 12.92 5.51
N ASN A 147 5.57 13.59 4.88
CA ASN A 147 5.49 15.02 4.57
C ASN A 147 4.42 15.35 3.52
N HIS A 148 4.06 14.39 2.66
CA HIS A 148 3.09 14.63 1.58
C HIS A 148 1.72 13.98 1.81
N LEU A 149 1.58 13.10 2.79
CA LEU A 149 0.36 12.32 3.02
C LEU A 149 -0.88 13.20 3.21
N VAL A 150 -0.77 14.25 4.02
CA VAL A 150 -1.88 15.15 4.33
C VAL A 150 -2.29 15.93 3.08
N ASP A 151 -1.32 16.52 2.38
CA ASP A 151 -1.61 17.33 1.19
C ASP A 151 -2.15 16.48 0.04
N ASN A 152 -1.59 15.28 -0.15
CA ASN A 152 -2.10 14.34 -1.15
C ASN A 152 -3.53 13.88 -0.81
N THR A 153 -3.83 13.66 0.46
CA THR A 153 -5.19 13.31 0.90
C THR A 153 -6.16 14.45 0.63
N ARG A 154 -5.77 15.69 0.95
CA ARG A 154 -6.58 16.90 0.69
C ARG A 154 -6.84 17.08 -0.81
N GLN A 155 -5.82 16.92 -1.64
CA GLN A 155 -6.00 17.01 -3.10
C GLN A 155 -6.98 15.95 -3.65
N LEU A 156 -6.93 14.71 -3.12
CA LEU A 156 -7.89 13.67 -3.52
C LEU A 156 -9.32 14.00 -3.07
N GLU A 157 -9.48 14.66 -1.92
CA GLU A 157 -10.78 15.16 -1.44
C GLU A 157 -11.32 16.27 -2.35
N GLU A 158 -10.49 17.27 -2.65
CA GLU A 158 -10.85 18.42 -3.52
C GLU A 158 -11.25 17.98 -4.93
N LEU A 159 -10.61 16.93 -5.46
CA LEU A 159 -10.97 16.35 -6.76
C LEU A 159 -12.31 15.60 -6.75
N ALA A 160 -12.93 15.41 -5.59
CA ALA A 160 -14.21 14.71 -5.42
C ALA A 160 -14.26 13.32 -6.11
N ILE A 161 -13.12 12.66 -6.21
CA ILE A 161 -13.01 11.33 -6.83
C ILE A 161 -13.26 10.20 -5.85
N VAL A 162 -13.29 10.49 -4.56
CA VAL A 162 -13.67 9.56 -3.49
C VAL A 162 -14.94 10.04 -2.81
N GLU A 163 -15.84 9.11 -2.49
CA GLU A 163 -17.14 9.45 -1.87
C GLU A 163 -17.01 9.68 -0.37
N ARG A 164 -16.00 9.08 0.24
CA ARG A 164 -15.77 9.13 1.69
C ARG A 164 -14.30 8.96 2.01
N ILE A 165 -13.81 9.73 2.98
CA ILE A 165 -12.50 9.56 3.61
C ILE A 165 -12.71 9.15 5.06
N GLN A 166 -12.07 8.05 5.48
CA GLN A 166 -12.06 7.56 6.85
C GLN A 166 -10.62 7.62 7.38
N ILE A 167 -10.45 8.29 8.50
CA ILE A 167 -9.14 8.39 9.17
C ILE A 167 -9.16 7.51 10.40
N TYR A 168 -8.25 6.55 10.45
CA TYR A 168 -8.00 5.68 11.59
C TYR A 168 -6.73 6.13 12.29
N GLN A 169 -6.75 6.18 13.60
CA GLN A 169 -5.57 6.50 14.39
C GLN A 169 -4.93 5.23 14.92
N ARG A 170 -3.61 5.16 14.87
CA ARG A 170 -2.82 4.19 15.60
C ARG A 170 -2.35 4.83 16.90
N ASP A 171 -2.72 4.22 18.02
CA ASP A 171 -2.26 4.57 19.36
C ASP A 171 -0.85 4.02 19.64
#